data_1ac56a6f5b84b0fef2ee66a4ef03cd37
#
_entry.id   1ac56a6f5b84b0fef2ee66a4ef03cd37
#
_cell.length_a   1.000
_cell.length_b   1.000
_cell.length_c   1.000
_cell.angle_alpha   90.00
_cell.angle_beta   90.00
_cell.angle_gamma   90.00
#
_symmetry.space_group_name_H-M   'P 1'
#
loop_
_entity.id
_entity.type
_entity.pdbx_description
1 polymer ?
#
loop_
_entity_poly.entity_id
_entity_poly.type
_entity_poly.pdbx_seq_one_letter_code
_entity_poly.pdbx_strand_id
1 'polypeptide(L)'
;GIAKILSGLLVFGMVAGLVPAVPGQTVHAKAADVSEPGVAVYATKEQLMTAFTPDENGTNANVGKLLFGKNASGTAQGWYILGKDNGVQGDNTIIFAASPIATGINFSENLDEKIYQDEIVFSSHYGASNLRKVLQGMVDDTRYFSDAEKTLMQETEITTWNSKNDTTYTNSDKLYALNSVKSDNKYVLVGSKNGIKISIKKYCSSEKSMWLRTPFDTYGMHVNVAGGGQGLTGFSGFIVNDKNQEVRPAANLDLSNVLFASAVNYNSSGTTQYEGMVLRLDGKDRNIGTVTYDAKTQKVNVNRGTTQDDVNIIIQYKTDEVERCFIENIDKNIEFDGTYFGIADLSKCKIWLETKASDGMIYAVKETGDTAQNPEPTPNPNPTPTPEPTPTPAPNPTPEATTPTPDP
;
A
#
# COMPACT_ATOMS: atom_id res chain seq x y z
N GLY A 1 1.82 14.14 -43.24
CA GLY A 1 1.16 12.91 -42.89
C GLY A 1 1.05 12.82 -41.36
N ILE A 2 -0.15 13.04 -40.85
CA ILE A 2 -0.45 13.02 -39.39
C ILE A 2 -0.73 11.56 -39.05
N ALA A 3 0.16 10.93 -38.30
CA ALA A 3 -0.10 9.63 -37.68
C ALA A 3 -0.94 9.84 -36.42
N LYS A 4 -2.20 9.47 -36.45
CA LYS A 4 -3.06 9.33 -35.30
C LYS A 4 -2.67 8.07 -34.53
N ILE A 5 -2.14 8.23 -33.32
CA ILE A 5 -1.99 7.15 -32.37
C ILE A 5 -3.39 6.94 -31.76
N LEU A 6 -4.03 5.88 -32.15
CA LEU A 6 -5.28 5.40 -31.55
C LEU A 6 -4.92 4.67 -30.26
N SER A 7 -5.17 5.29 -29.12
CA SER A 7 -5.21 4.59 -27.83
C SER A 7 -6.42 3.66 -27.85
N GLY A 8 -6.17 2.38 -28.06
CA GLY A 8 -7.18 1.35 -28.01
C GLY A 8 -7.61 1.10 -26.58
N LEU A 9 -8.72 1.69 -26.18
CA LEU A 9 -9.47 1.27 -25.01
C LEU A 9 -10.11 -0.08 -25.36
N LEU A 10 -9.48 -1.16 -24.91
CA LEU A 10 -10.03 -2.50 -25.10
C LEU A 10 -11.17 -2.70 -24.08
N VAL A 11 -12.36 -2.28 -24.46
CA VAL A 11 -13.59 -2.64 -23.75
C VAL A 11 -13.88 -4.08 -24.12
N PHE A 12 -13.55 -5.02 -23.24
CA PHE A 12 -14.11 -6.36 -23.32
C PHE A 12 -15.60 -6.32 -22.94
N GLY A 13 -16.45 -6.04 -23.90
CA GLY A 13 -17.86 -6.29 -23.78
C GLY A 13 -18.07 -7.81 -23.69
N MET A 14 -18.49 -8.31 -22.54
CA MET A 14 -19.11 -9.61 -22.46
C MET A 14 -20.40 -9.55 -23.25
N VAL A 15 -20.41 -10.10 -24.45
CA VAL A 15 -21.63 -10.52 -25.11
C VAL A 15 -22.10 -11.75 -24.31
N ALA A 16 -23.04 -11.54 -23.41
CA ALA A 16 -23.82 -12.63 -22.87
C ALA A 16 -24.62 -13.23 -24.06
N GLY A 17 -23.99 -14.18 -24.72
CA GLY A 17 -24.73 -15.04 -25.67
C GLY A 17 -25.81 -15.75 -24.88
N LEU A 18 -27.06 -15.39 -25.12
CA LEU A 18 -28.22 -16.14 -24.68
C LEU A 18 -28.13 -17.55 -25.29
N VAL A 19 -27.47 -18.44 -24.57
CA VAL A 19 -27.63 -19.88 -24.82
C VAL A 19 -29.00 -20.21 -24.23
N PRO A 20 -29.94 -20.84 -25.01
CA PRO A 20 -31.21 -21.22 -24.47
C PRO A 20 -30.99 -22.17 -23.30
N ALA A 21 -31.54 -21.81 -22.14
CA ALA A 21 -31.41 -22.59 -20.92
C ALA A 21 -31.99 -23.98 -21.15
N VAL A 22 -31.12 -24.98 -21.15
CA VAL A 22 -31.57 -26.39 -21.03
C VAL A 22 -32.04 -26.54 -19.58
N PRO A 23 -33.28 -26.98 -19.32
CA PRO A 23 -33.77 -27.18 -17.97
C PRO A 23 -32.86 -28.17 -17.22
N GLY A 24 -32.17 -27.68 -16.16
CA GLY A 24 -31.32 -28.52 -15.33
C GLY A 24 -29.81 -28.19 -15.39
N GLN A 25 -29.36 -27.30 -16.26
CA GLN A 25 -27.96 -26.81 -16.23
C GLN A 25 -27.90 -25.43 -15.57
N THR A 26 -27.31 -25.40 -14.40
CA THR A 26 -26.90 -24.14 -13.74
C THR A 26 -25.78 -23.54 -14.58
N VAL A 27 -25.99 -22.37 -15.17
CA VAL A 27 -24.94 -21.68 -15.89
C VAL A 27 -24.03 -21.05 -14.82
N HIS A 28 -22.86 -21.65 -14.60
CA HIS A 28 -21.86 -21.07 -13.69
C HIS A 28 -21.18 -19.88 -14.32
N ALA A 29 -20.93 -18.85 -13.52
CA ALA A 29 -20.14 -17.72 -13.96
C ALA A 29 -18.74 -18.21 -14.36
N LYS A 30 -18.26 -17.77 -15.53
CA LYS A 30 -16.90 -18.07 -15.96
C LYS A 30 -15.91 -17.30 -15.08
N ALA A 31 -14.84 -17.96 -14.67
CA ALA A 31 -13.77 -17.29 -13.96
C ALA A 31 -13.24 -16.10 -14.76
N ALA A 32 -12.99 -15.01 -14.07
CA ALA A 32 -12.31 -13.83 -14.62
C ALA A 32 -10.81 -13.87 -14.30
N ASP A 33 -10.01 -13.43 -15.24
CA ASP A 33 -8.59 -13.21 -14.98
C ASP A 33 -8.42 -11.97 -14.11
N VAL A 34 -7.65 -12.09 -13.01
CA VAL A 34 -7.52 -11.04 -12.02
C VAL A 34 -6.08 -10.54 -11.86
N SER A 35 -5.16 -11.03 -12.67
CA SER A 35 -3.77 -10.57 -12.61
C SER A 35 -3.15 -10.33 -13.97
N GLU A 36 -2.20 -9.40 -13.98
CA GLU A 36 -1.15 -9.37 -14.99
C GLU A 36 0.06 -10.16 -14.48
N PRO A 37 0.90 -10.72 -15.36
CA PRO A 37 2.06 -11.48 -14.95
C PRO A 37 2.95 -10.68 -13.99
N GLY A 38 3.27 -11.29 -12.86
CA GLY A 38 4.17 -10.73 -11.87
C GLY A 38 3.56 -9.72 -10.88
N VAL A 39 2.26 -9.46 -10.92
CA VAL A 39 1.59 -8.57 -9.97
C VAL A 39 0.94 -9.37 -8.85
N ALA A 40 1.17 -8.97 -7.59
CA ALA A 40 0.54 -9.60 -6.44
C ALA A 40 -0.96 -9.31 -6.41
N VAL A 41 -1.78 -10.36 -6.36
CA VAL A 41 -3.25 -10.29 -6.36
C VAL A 41 -3.86 -10.77 -5.04
N TYR A 42 -3.04 -11.24 -4.14
CA TYR A 42 -3.41 -11.69 -2.80
C TYR A 42 -2.25 -11.43 -1.84
N ALA A 43 -2.56 -11.00 -0.63
CA ALA A 43 -1.60 -10.87 0.45
C ALA A 43 -2.24 -11.31 1.76
N THR A 44 -1.60 -12.20 2.50
CA THR A 44 -1.98 -12.49 3.89
C THR A 44 -1.76 -11.26 4.76
N LYS A 45 -2.31 -11.26 5.97
CA LYS A 45 -2.08 -10.18 6.95
C LYS A 45 -0.58 -9.98 7.20
N GLU A 46 0.16 -11.08 7.35
CA GLU A 46 1.60 -11.08 7.58
C GLU A 46 2.35 -10.49 6.37
N GLN A 47 1.93 -10.84 5.15
CA GLN A 47 2.50 -10.27 3.93
C GLN A 47 2.21 -8.77 3.80
N LEU A 48 1.04 -8.27 4.25
CA LEU A 48 0.75 -6.84 4.29
C LEU A 48 1.70 -6.07 5.23
N MET A 49 2.29 -6.75 6.21
CA MET A 49 3.32 -6.18 7.08
C MET A 49 4.73 -6.25 6.47
N THR A 50 4.87 -6.73 5.23
CA THR A 50 6.12 -6.73 4.48
C THR A 50 6.04 -5.77 3.29
N ALA A 51 7.19 -5.28 2.81
CA ALA A 51 7.18 -4.34 1.70
C ALA A 51 6.88 -5.05 0.36
N PHE A 52 5.90 -4.53 -0.37
CA PHE A 52 5.71 -4.83 -1.78
C PHE A 52 6.43 -3.75 -2.60
N THR A 53 7.73 -3.90 -2.79
CA THR A 53 8.55 -2.85 -3.37
C THR A 53 8.62 -2.95 -4.90
N PRO A 54 8.59 -1.81 -5.62
CA PRO A 54 8.95 -1.77 -7.04
C PRO A 54 10.38 -2.25 -7.26
N ASP A 55 10.74 -2.51 -8.49
CA ASP A 55 12.13 -2.75 -8.89
C ASP A 55 13.02 -1.53 -8.64
N GLU A 56 14.34 -1.67 -8.85
CA GLU A 56 15.28 -0.58 -8.58
C GLU A 56 15.06 0.67 -9.42
N ASN A 57 14.38 0.56 -10.55
CA ASN A 57 14.11 1.66 -11.46
C ASN A 57 12.72 2.28 -11.27
N GLY A 58 11.91 1.74 -10.33
CA GLY A 58 10.53 2.17 -10.13
C GLY A 58 9.56 1.66 -11.19
N THR A 59 10.05 1.00 -12.23
CA THR A 59 9.24 0.24 -13.18
C THR A 59 8.91 -1.09 -12.53
N ASN A 60 7.64 -1.35 -12.27
CA ASN A 60 7.40 -2.45 -11.47
C ASN A 60 6.55 -3.50 -12.11
N ALA A 61 7.05 -4.68 -12.21
CA ALA A 61 6.26 -5.81 -12.59
C ALA A 61 5.63 -6.54 -11.38
N ASN A 62 6.21 -6.49 -10.20
CA ASN A 62 5.88 -7.39 -9.09
C ASN A 62 5.37 -6.69 -7.84
N VAL A 63 4.59 -5.63 -8.00
CA VAL A 63 4.11 -4.82 -6.88
C VAL A 63 2.63 -5.02 -6.64
N GLY A 64 2.28 -5.47 -5.45
CA GLY A 64 0.92 -5.37 -4.95
C GLY A 64 0.60 -3.92 -4.61
N LYS A 65 -0.51 -3.40 -5.10
CA LYS A 65 -1.08 -2.12 -4.67
C LYS A 65 -2.33 -2.36 -3.88
N LEU A 66 -2.49 -1.58 -2.82
CA LEU A 66 -3.73 -1.54 -2.07
C LEU A 66 -4.63 -0.45 -2.64
N LEU A 67 -5.89 -0.73 -2.85
CA LEU A 67 -6.92 0.29 -3.09
C LEU A 67 -7.52 0.70 -1.75
N PHE A 68 -7.40 1.99 -1.42
CA PHE A 68 -7.89 2.53 -0.17
C PHE A 68 -8.20 4.02 -0.33
N GLY A 69 -9.42 4.43 -0.01
CA GLY A 69 -9.89 5.79 -0.24
C GLY A 69 -9.98 6.17 -1.72
N LYS A 70 -10.11 7.46 -1.97
CA LYS A 70 -10.24 8.07 -3.30
C LYS A 70 -9.30 9.25 -3.43
N ASN A 71 -8.92 9.55 -4.67
CA ASN A 71 -8.20 10.78 -4.99
C ASN A 71 -9.16 11.96 -5.23
N ALA A 72 -8.62 13.15 -5.48
CA ALA A 72 -9.40 14.36 -5.73
C ALA A 72 -10.36 14.26 -6.93
N SER A 73 -10.14 13.32 -7.85
CA SER A 73 -11.05 13.05 -8.99
C SER A 73 -12.15 12.05 -8.65
N GLY A 74 -12.21 11.55 -7.41
CA GLY A 74 -13.20 10.58 -6.96
C GLY A 74 -12.94 9.15 -7.42
N THR A 75 -11.78 8.85 -8.03
CA THR A 75 -11.36 7.49 -8.39
C THR A 75 -10.64 6.82 -7.23
N ALA A 76 -10.67 5.48 -7.19
CA ALA A 76 -9.97 4.74 -6.15
C ALA A 76 -8.48 5.10 -6.10
N GLN A 77 -7.97 5.38 -4.90
CA GLN A 77 -6.56 5.69 -4.70
C GLN A 77 -5.76 4.40 -4.51
N GLY A 78 -4.76 4.23 -5.36
CA GLY A 78 -3.79 3.14 -5.24
C GLY A 78 -2.63 3.50 -4.31
N TRP A 79 -2.17 2.54 -3.51
CA TRP A 79 -1.09 2.72 -2.55
C TRP A 79 -0.06 1.60 -2.66
N TYR A 80 1.22 1.95 -2.59
CA TYR A 80 2.28 0.99 -2.31
C TYR A 80 2.19 0.54 -0.85
N ILE A 81 2.50 -0.72 -0.59
CA ILE A 81 2.56 -1.31 0.74
C ILE A 81 4.02 -1.32 1.17
N LEU A 82 4.37 -0.56 2.19
CA LEU A 82 5.76 -0.37 2.63
C LEU A 82 6.15 -1.30 3.77
N GLY A 83 5.19 -2.01 4.35
CA GLY A 83 5.41 -2.91 5.45
C GLY A 83 5.17 -2.29 6.83
N LYS A 84 5.48 -3.06 7.88
CA LYS A 84 5.23 -2.68 9.28
C LYS A 84 6.07 -1.47 9.69
N ASP A 85 5.42 -0.53 10.34
CA ASP A 85 6.06 0.59 11.02
C ASP A 85 6.31 0.23 12.50
N ASN A 86 7.57 0.09 12.87
CA ASN A 86 7.94 -0.24 14.26
C ASN A 86 7.72 0.93 15.23
N GLY A 87 7.49 2.13 14.74
CA GLY A 87 7.11 3.30 15.53
C GLY A 87 5.63 3.32 15.92
N VAL A 88 4.81 2.41 15.37
CA VAL A 88 3.38 2.31 15.60
C VAL A 88 3.05 0.98 16.28
N GLN A 89 2.18 1.02 17.29
CA GLN A 89 1.81 -0.18 18.05
C GLN A 89 0.89 -1.10 17.24
N GLY A 90 0.93 -2.39 17.60
CA GLY A 90 0.05 -3.42 17.04
C GLY A 90 0.47 -3.90 15.64
N ASP A 91 -0.43 -4.65 15.02
CA ASP A 91 -0.29 -5.07 13.63
C ASP A 91 -0.66 -3.89 12.73
N ASN A 92 0.29 -3.44 11.93
CA ASN A 92 0.12 -2.27 11.10
C ASN A 92 0.90 -2.37 9.80
N THR A 93 0.57 -1.52 8.85
CA THR A 93 1.37 -1.30 7.65
C THR A 93 1.36 0.17 7.24
N ILE A 94 2.51 0.65 6.78
CA ILE A 94 2.56 1.94 6.09
C ILE A 94 2.12 1.73 4.65
N ILE A 95 1.22 2.58 4.20
CA ILE A 95 0.88 2.75 2.79
C ILE A 95 1.37 4.10 2.29
N PHE A 96 1.83 4.13 1.04
CA PHE A 96 2.33 5.33 0.37
C PHE A 96 1.64 5.52 -0.98
N ALA A 97 1.08 6.69 -1.23
CA ALA A 97 0.32 6.96 -2.44
C ALA A 97 1.11 6.65 -3.72
N ALA A 98 0.63 5.69 -4.52
CA ALA A 98 1.30 5.26 -5.75
C ALA A 98 1.16 6.28 -6.88
N SER A 99 0.14 7.12 -6.79
CA SER A 99 -0.12 8.26 -7.67
C SER A 99 -0.55 9.46 -6.83
N PRO A 100 -0.54 10.69 -7.36
CA PRO A 100 -0.98 11.85 -6.61
C PRO A 100 -2.42 11.71 -6.11
N ILE A 101 -2.64 11.94 -4.81
CA ILE A 101 -3.99 12.05 -4.26
C ILE A 101 -4.65 13.38 -4.65
N ALA A 102 -3.83 14.40 -4.84
CA ALA A 102 -4.21 15.72 -5.35
C ALA A 102 -3.03 16.40 -6.04
N THR A 103 -3.33 17.44 -6.81
CA THR A 103 -2.36 18.33 -7.48
C THR A 103 -2.77 19.79 -7.27
N GLY A 104 -1.88 20.71 -7.59
CA GLY A 104 -2.18 22.14 -7.46
C GLY A 104 -2.12 22.68 -6.04
N ILE A 105 -1.58 21.92 -5.10
CA ILE A 105 -1.47 22.29 -3.68
C ILE A 105 -0.05 22.80 -3.41
N ASN A 106 0.07 24.03 -2.92
CA ASN A 106 1.32 24.56 -2.42
C ASN A 106 1.63 24.05 -1.01
N PHE A 107 2.91 24.04 -0.66
CA PHE A 107 3.33 23.71 0.69
C PHE A 107 2.89 24.81 1.69
N SER A 108 3.10 26.08 1.33
CA SER A 108 2.63 27.25 2.07
C SER A 108 2.06 28.28 1.09
N GLU A 109 1.04 29.03 1.48
CA GLU A 109 0.37 29.99 0.61
C GLU A 109 1.26 31.17 0.23
N ASN A 110 2.15 31.58 1.13
CA ASN A 110 3.09 32.68 0.97
C ASN A 110 4.44 32.34 1.61
N LEU A 111 5.40 33.25 1.50
CA LEU A 111 6.77 33.13 2.01
C LEU A 111 6.94 33.70 3.43
N ASP A 112 5.86 34.24 4.00
CA ASP A 112 5.92 34.88 5.31
C ASP A 112 6.12 33.87 6.43
N GLU A 113 6.72 34.32 7.51
CA GLU A 113 6.77 33.57 8.75
C GLU A 113 5.35 33.27 9.25
N LYS A 114 5.22 32.17 9.96
CA LYS A 114 3.94 31.66 10.51
C LYS A 114 4.02 31.63 12.04
N ILE A 115 2.86 31.56 12.66
CA ILE A 115 2.75 31.24 14.07
C ILE A 115 2.31 29.76 14.18
N TYR A 116 3.05 29.00 14.94
CA TYR A 116 2.74 27.60 15.23
C TYR A 116 3.02 27.31 16.71
N GLN A 117 1.97 26.96 17.46
CA GLN A 117 2.07 26.70 18.92
C GLN A 117 2.75 27.86 19.67
N ASP A 118 2.32 29.09 19.39
CA ASP A 118 2.84 30.34 19.95
C ASP A 118 4.29 30.70 19.58
N GLU A 119 4.92 29.94 18.71
CA GLU A 119 6.23 30.22 18.17
C GLU A 119 6.19 30.79 16.75
N ILE A 120 7.10 31.70 16.43
CA ILE A 120 7.31 32.18 15.06
C ILE A 120 8.18 31.15 14.33
N VAL A 121 7.65 30.59 13.24
CA VAL A 121 8.31 29.58 12.41
C VAL A 121 8.41 30.03 10.96
N PHE A 122 9.30 29.44 10.19
CA PHE A 122 9.42 29.73 8.76
C PHE A 122 8.23 29.19 7.95
N SER A 123 8.05 29.72 6.76
CA SER A 123 7.01 29.23 5.82
C SER A 123 7.24 27.76 5.38
N SER A 124 8.45 27.23 5.53
CA SER A 124 8.81 25.82 5.30
C SER A 124 8.49 24.89 6.49
N HIS A 125 7.90 25.40 7.57
CA HIS A 125 7.54 24.57 8.72
C HIS A 125 6.28 23.71 8.44
N TYR A 126 6.44 22.38 8.37
CA TYR A 126 5.34 21.48 8.01
C TYR A 126 4.14 21.60 8.93
N GLY A 127 4.34 21.71 10.25
CA GLY A 127 3.25 21.84 11.22
C GLY A 127 2.32 23.03 10.95
N ALA A 128 2.86 24.14 10.43
CA ALA A 128 2.12 25.35 10.05
C ALA A 128 1.74 25.43 8.57
N SER A 129 2.05 24.37 7.78
CA SER A 129 1.92 24.42 6.33
C SER A 129 0.47 24.27 5.84
N ASN A 130 0.21 24.85 4.66
CA ASN A 130 -1.04 24.60 3.94
C ASN A 130 -1.14 23.12 3.52
N LEU A 131 -0.03 22.50 3.12
CA LEU A 131 0.00 21.07 2.76
C LEU A 131 -0.54 20.19 3.89
N ARG A 132 -0.03 20.36 5.13
CA ARG A 132 -0.53 19.59 6.27
C ARG A 132 -2.01 19.84 6.52
N LYS A 133 -2.44 21.11 6.50
CA LYS A 133 -3.85 21.47 6.68
C LYS A 133 -4.76 20.79 5.66
N VAL A 134 -4.34 20.76 4.38
CA VAL A 134 -5.08 20.08 3.30
C VAL A 134 -5.13 18.56 3.54
N LEU A 135 -4.01 17.94 3.92
CA LEU A 135 -3.96 16.49 4.20
C LEU A 135 -4.87 16.10 5.37
N GLN A 136 -4.87 16.88 6.47
CA GLN A 136 -5.81 16.64 7.58
C GLN A 136 -7.26 16.85 7.14
N GLY A 137 -7.56 17.88 6.34
CA GLY A 137 -8.89 18.10 5.76
C GLY A 137 -9.36 16.94 4.87
N MET A 138 -8.45 16.27 4.15
CA MET A 138 -8.80 15.08 3.36
C MET A 138 -9.20 13.89 4.25
N VAL A 139 -8.58 13.73 5.43
CA VAL A 139 -8.98 12.69 6.38
C VAL A 139 -10.40 12.93 6.88
N ASP A 140 -10.77 14.18 7.13
CA ASP A 140 -12.10 14.52 7.63
C ASP A 140 -13.19 14.41 6.54
N ASP A 141 -12.81 14.49 5.27
CA ASP A 141 -13.72 14.53 4.13
C ASP A 141 -14.04 13.13 3.59
N THR A 142 -15.32 12.73 3.69
CA THR A 142 -15.80 11.42 3.20
C THR A 142 -15.69 11.23 1.69
N ARG A 143 -15.40 12.29 0.93
CA ARG A 143 -15.06 12.16 -0.50
C ARG A 143 -13.73 11.46 -0.74
N TYR A 144 -12.79 11.53 0.22
CA TYR A 144 -11.49 10.86 0.16
C TYR A 144 -11.50 9.53 0.90
N PHE A 145 -11.99 9.51 2.13
CA PHE A 145 -12.02 8.31 2.96
C PHE A 145 -13.40 8.15 3.60
N SER A 146 -14.02 7.00 3.44
CA SER A 146 -15.25 6.66 4.15
C SER A 146 -15.01 6.63 5.67
N ASP A 147 -16.08 6.73 6.48
CA ASP A 147 -15.94 6.66 7.93
C ASP A 147 -15.34 5.31 8.40
N ALA A 148 -15.67 4.23 7.70
CA ALA A 148 -15.08 2.92 7.97
C ALA A 148 -13.58 2.86 7.65
N GLU A 149 -13.16 3.45 6.52
CA GLU A 149 -11.73 3.54 6.18
C GLU A 149 -10.96 4.39 7.20
N LYS A 150 -11.54 5.50 7.66
CA LYS A 150 -10.92 6.36 8.69
C LYS A 150 -10.65 5.61 10.00
N THR A 151 -11.46 4.60 10.35
CA THR A 151 -11.23 3.78 11.57
C THR A 151 -9.97 2.93 11.46
N LEU A 152 -9.54 2.58 10.25
CA LEU A 152 -8.30 1.84 10.01
C LEU A 152 -7.07 2.74 9.99
N MET A 153 -7.23 4.04 9.77
CA MET A 153 -6.12 5.00 9.75
C MET A 153 -5.66 5.33 11.17
N GLN A 154 -4.41 5.02 11.47
CA GLN A 154 -3.82 5.27 12.79
C GLN A 154 -3.19 6.66 12.88
N GLU A 155 -3.37 7.30 14.03
CA GLU A 155 -2.57 8.47 14.41
C GLU A 155 -1.09 8.08 14.48
N THR A 156 -0.26 8.78 13.74
CA THR A 156 1.16 8.46 13.60
C THR A 156 2.01 9.65 14.04
N GLU A 157 2.89 9.42 15.01
CA GLU A 157 3.88 10.43 15.38
C GLU A 157 4.93 10.58 14.29
N ILE A 158 5.00 11.78 13.72
CA ILE A 158 5.98 12.16 12.70
C ILE A 158 6.88 13.28 13.24
N THR A 159 8.18 13.11 13.12
CA THR A 159 9.15 14.12 13.54
C THR A 159 9.66 14.87 12.33
N THR A 160 9.78 16.20 12.47
CA THR A 160 10.25 17.09 11.41
C THR A 160 11.26 18.08 12.00
N TRP A 161 12.23 18.47 11.19
CA TRP A 161 13.19 19.50 11.55
C TRP A 161 12.57 20.89 11.45
N ASN A 162 12.78 21.72 12.48
CA ASN A 162 12.49 23.15 12.46
C ASN A 162 13.76 23.92 12.10
N SER A 163 13.84 24.37 10.87
CA SER A 163 15.04 25.02 10.34
C SER A 163 15.31 26.42 10.91
N LYS A 164 14.34 27.02 11.61
CA LYS A 164 14.50 28.35 12.20
C LYS A 164 15.35 28.34 13.46
N ASN A 165 15.19 27.33 14.30
CA ASN A 165 15.90 27.26 15.59
C ASN A 165 16.74 25.96 15.72
N ASP A 166 16.92 25.22 14.62
CA ASP A 166 17.71 23.98 14.55
C ASP A 166 17.26 22.91 15.56
N THR A 167 15.96 22.78 15.75
CA THR A 167 15.35 21.78 16.63
C THR A 167 14.49 20.82 15.83
N THR A 168 13.86 19.87 16.50
CA THR A 168 12.85 19.00 15.91
C THR A 168 11.55 19.13 16.68
N TYR A 169 10.44 18.94 15.97
CA TYR A 169 9.11 18.91 16.55
C TYR A 169 8.35 17.69 16.04
N THR A 170 7.30 17.33 16.75
CA THR A 170 6.46 16.17 16.44
C THR A 170 5.03 16.60 16.15
N ASN A 171 4.44 16.02 15.12
CA ASN A 171 3.00 16.07 14.85
C ASN A 171 2.42 14.68 14.98
N SER A 172 1.13 14.60 15.31
CA SER A 172 0.36 13.37 15.21
C SER A 172 -0.63 13.51 14.07
N ASP A 173 -0.47 12.72 13.03
CA ASP A 173 -1.23 12.84 11.79
C ASP A 173 -1.64 11.45 11.25
N LYS A 174 -2.85 11.32 10.74
CA LYS A 174 -3.30 10.10 10.04
C LYS A 174 -2.83 10.03 8.58
N LEU A 175 -2.67 11.19 7.96
CA LEU A 175 -2.22 11.33 6.57
C LEU A 175 -1.13 12.39 6.53
N TYR A 176 0.07 12.04 6.03
CA TYR A 176 1.23 12.91 6.15
C TYR A 176 2.17 12.82 4.95
N ALA A 177 2.91 13.90 4.67
CA ALA A 177 4.00 13.88 3.71
C ALA A 177 5.22 13.14 4.30
N LEU A 178 5.97 12.43 3.45
CA LEU A 178 7.20 11.75 3.88
C LEU A 178 8.28 12.76 4.23
N ASN A 179 9.19 12.35 5.12
CA ASN A 179 10.40 13.10 5.47
C ASN A 179 11.57 12.67 4.58
N SER A 180 12.52 13.56 4.35
CA SER A 180 13.80 13.25 3.71
C SER A 180 14.93 13.30 4.73
N VAL A 181 15.77 12.28 4.72
CA VAL A 181 16.97 12.24 5.58
C VAL A 181 18.17 11.74 4.77
N LYS A 182 19.36 12.19 5.14
CA LYS A 182 20.61 11.65 4.64
C LYS A 182 21.07 10.54 5.58
N SER A 183 21.18 9.32 5.05
CA SER A 183 21.68 8.16 5.80
C SER A 183 22.77 7.49 4.99
N ASP A 184 23.94 7.28 5.58
CA ASP A 184 25.08 6.60 4.94
C ASP A 184 25.42 7.15 3.55
N ASN A 185 25.48 8.48 3.44
CA ASN A 185 25.67 9.21 2.18
C ASN A 185 24.59 8.97 1.09
N LYS A 186 23.47 8.37 1.44
CA LYS A 186 22.30 8.18 0.55
C LYS A 186 21.14 9.00 1.06
N TYR A 187 20.33 9.47 0.15
CA TYR A 187 19.06 10.11 0.47
C TYR A 187 17.95 9.06 0.55
N VAL A 188 17.21 9.06 1.64
CA VAL A 188 16.09 8.16 1.89
C VAL A 188 14.87 8.92 2.36
N LEU A 189 13.70 8.37 2.09
CA LEU A 189 12.44 8.84 2.63
C LEU A 189 12.15 8.11 3.94
N VAL A 190 11.51 8.78 4.87
CA VAL A 190 11.11 8.23 6.16
C VAL A 190 9.67 8.63 6.46
N GLY A 191 8.88 7.69 6.96
CA GLY A 191 7.51 7.91 7.40
C GLY A 191 7.45 8.48 8.83
N SER A 192 7.21 7.61 9.79
CA SER A 192 7.14 7.95 11.22
C SER A 192 8.51 8.26 11.84
N LYS A 193 8.49 8.63 13.12
CA LYS A 193 9.70 8.97 13.91
C LYS A 193 10.77 7.87 13.88
N ASN A 194 10.36 6.60 13.95
CA ASN A 194 11.25 5.43 13.90
C ASN A 194 10.94 4.56 12.68
N GLY A 195 10.36 5.15 11.64
CA GLY A 195 9.82 4.46 10.50
C GLY A 195 10.88 3.84 9.60
N ILE A 196 10.40 3.01 8.69
CA ILE A 196 11.23 2.37 7.68
C ILE A 196 11.85 3.41 6.74
N LYS A 197 13.08 3.14 6.33
CA LYS A 197 13.80 3.92 5.33
C LYS A 197 13.45 3.44 3.93
N ILE A 198 13.00 4.33 3.07
CA ILE A 198 12.49 4.03 1.74
C ILE A 198 13.43 4.61 0.70
N SER A 199 13.88 3.79 -0.26
CA SER A 199 14.69 4.28 -1.36
C SER A 199 13.86 5.18 -2.30
N ILE A 200 14.36 6.38 -2.56
CA ILE A 200 13.73 7.34 -3.46
C ILE A 200 13.48 6.76 -4.86
N LYS A 201 14.47 6.06 -5.41
CA LYS A 201 14.41 5.52 -6.78
C LYS A 201 13.22 4.59 -7.02
N LYS A 202 12.83 3.84 -6.00
CA LYS A 202 11.79 2.81 -6.15
C LYS A 202 10.38 3.38 -6.26
N TYR A 203 10.14 4.59 -5.75
CA TYR A 203 8.80 5.11 -5.55
C TYR A 203 8.54 6.45 -6.22
N CYS A 204 9.58 7.11 -6.74
CA CYS A 204 9.48 8.43 -7.34
C CYS A 204 9.62 8.37 -8.85
N SER A 205 8.87 9.22 -9.55
CA SER A 205 9.00 9.42 -11.00
C SER A 205 10.14 10.39 -11.31
N SER A 206 10.79 10.21 -12.44
CA SER A 206 11.73 11.18 -12.99
C SER A 206 11.03 12.40 -13.64
N GLU A 207 9.74 12.30 -13.92
CA GLU A 207 8.98 13.33 -14.62
C GLU A 207 8.38 14.37 -13.70
N LYS A 208 7.94 13.95 -12.52
CA LYS A 208 7.24 14.77 -11.53
C LYS A 208 7.89 14.66 -10.17
N SER A 209 8.00 15.79 -9.51
CA SER A 209 8.42 15.86 -8.12
C SER A 209 7.22 15.97 -7.19
N MET A 210 7.39 15.51 -5.95
CA MET A 210 6.37 15.53 -4.92
C MET A 210 6.86 16.26 -3.67
N TRP A 211 5.94 16.90 -2.97
CA TRP A 211 6.25 17.53 -1.68
C TRP A 211 6.69 16.52 -0.63
N LEU A 212 7.75 16.89 0.08
CA LEU A 212 8.14 16.27 1.35
C LEU A 212 7.85 17.24 2.51
N ARG A 213 7.99 16.80 3.75
CA ARG A 213 7.77 17.69 4.91
C ARG A 213 9.04 18.36 5.44
N THR A 214 10.21 17.99 4.93
CA THR A 214 11.51 18.47 5.41
C THR A 214 11.86 19.82 4.80
N PRO A 215 12.16 20.87 5.58
CA PRO A 215 12.79 22.08 5.05
C PRO A 215 14.08 21.76 4.28
N PHE A 216 14.33 22.47 3.19
CA PHE A 216 15.52 22.27 2.37
C PHE A 216 16.76 22.92 2.98
N ASP A 217 16.59 24.10 3.55
CA ASP A 217 17.65 24.93 4.08
C ASP A 217 17.21 25.76 5.29
N THR A 218 18.11 26.58 5.79
CA THR A 218 17.90 27.51 6.90
C THR A 218 17.27 28.84 6.48
N TYR A 219 17.07 29.09 5.19
CA TYR A 219 16.45 30.33 4.70
C TYR A 219 14.93 30.35 4.85
N GLY A 220 14.34 29.18 5.08
CA GLY A 220 12.96 29.07 5.51
C GLY A 220 11.89 29.13 4.41
N MET A 221 12.28 29.32 3.15
CA MET A 221 11.34 29.46 2.02
C MET A 221 11.31 28.24 1.09
N HIS A 222 12.13 27.25 1.33
CA HIS A 222 12.22 26.06 0.50
C HIS A 222 12.00 24.78 1.30
N VAL A 223 11.36 23.83 0.66
CA VAL A 223 11.09 22.49 1.18
C VAL A 223 11.65 21.46 0.22
N ASN A 224 12.14 20.36 0.74
CA ASN A 224 12.58 19.24 -0.06
C ASN A 224 11.44 18.66 -0.89
N VAL A 225 11.75 18.32 -2.12
CA VAL A 225 10.91 17.50 -3.00
C VAL A 225 11.69 16.27 -3.44
N ALA A 226 10.98 15.19 -3.75
CA ALA A 226 11.54 13.96 -4.26
C ALA A 226 11.05 13.71 -5.69
N GLY A 227 11.93 13.20 -6.56
CA GLY A 227 11.62 12.95 -7.98
C GLY A 227 11.83 14.17 -8.87
N GLY A 228 11.31 14.09 -10.09
CA GLY A 228 11.45 15.15 -11.10
C GLY A 228 12.82 15.22 -11.76
N GLY A 229 13.05 16.27 -12.54
CA GLY A 229 14.22 16.44 -13.41
C GLY A 229 15.60 16.51 -12.75
N GLN A 230 15.65 16.54 -11.42
CA GLN A 230 16.91 16.47 -10.64
C GLN A 230 17.41 15.03 -10.44
N GLY A 231 16.76 14.08 -11.08
CA GLY A 231 17.10 12.67 -11.00
C GLY A 231 16.62 12.00 -9.71
N LEU A 232 16.58 10.68 -9.75
CA LEU A 232 16.11 9.83 -8.66
C LEU A 232 17.17 9.65 -7.54
N THR A 233 18.21 10.47 -7.51
CA THR A 233 19.37 10.26 -6.64
C THR A 233 19.48 11.27 -5.50
N GLY A 234 18.62 12.28 -5.46
CA GLY A 234 18.71 13.35 -4.48
C GLY A 234 17.38 14.03 -4.19
N PHE A 235 17.43 15.05 -3.35
CA PHE A 235 16.35 15.97 -3.07
C PHE A 235 16.69 17.33 -3.63
N SER A 236 15.68 18.08 -4.06
CA SER A 236 15.81 19.47 -4.48
C SER A 236 14.95 20.34 -3.60
N GLY A 237 15.42 21.56 -3.34
CA GLY A 237 14.62 22.57 -2.67
C GLY A 237 13.70 23.28 -3.65
N PHE A 238 12.41 23.31 -3.34
CA PHE A 238 11.43 24.10 -4.08
C PHE A 238 10.77 25.13 -3.18
N ILE A 239 10.48 26.28 -3.78
CA ILE A 239 9.83 27.38 -3.08
C ILE A 239 8.44 26.95 -2.60
N VAL A 240 8.08 27.25 -1.36
CA VAL A 240 6.90 26.72 -0.67
C VAL A 240 5.56 27.10 -1.30
N ASN A 241 5.49 28.17 -2.08
CA ASN A 241 4.27 28.60 -2.75
C ASN A 241 4.10 28.06 -4.17
N ASP A 242 5.03 27.18 -4.63
CA ASP A 242 4.85 26.45 -5.88
C ASP A 242 3.65 25.49 -5.81
N LYS A 243 2.92 25.36 -6.91
CA LYS A 243 1.74 24.48 -7.04
C LYS A 243 1.95 23.32 -8.00
N ASN A 244 3.16 23.14 -8.53
CA ASN A 244 3.43 22.13 -9.54
C ASN A 244 3.86 20.80 -8.96
N GLN A 245 4.08 20.73 -7.65
CA GLN A 245 4.49 19.50 -6.97
C GLN A 245 3.32 18.58 -6.74
N GLU A 246 3.54 17.28 -6.88
CA GLU A 246 2.53 16.27 -6.55
C GLU A 246 2.33 16.13 -5.04
N VAL A 247 1.11 15.81 -4.64
CA VAL A 247 0.78 15.45 -3.25
C VAL A 247 0.62 13.94 -3.18
N ARG A 248 1.64 13.28 -2.63
CA ARG A 248 1.69 11.82 -2.45
C ARG A 248 1.97 11.53 -0.97
N PRO A 249 0.92 11.41 -0.16
CA PRO A 249 1.07 11.17 1.27
C PRO A 249 1.32 9.70 1.60
N ALA A 250 1.67 9.46 2.86
CA ALA A 250 1.64 8.17 3.52
C ALA A 250 0.61 8.15 4.64
N ALA A 251 0.18 6.95 5.01
CA ALA A 251 -0.67 6.67 6.16
C ALA A 251 -0.30 5.33 6.79
N ASN A 252 -0.57 5.15 8.07
CA ASN A 252 -0.47 3.88 8.75
C ASN A 252 -1.84 3.27 8.92
N LEU A 253 -2.01 2.01 8.53
CA LEU A 253 -3.25 1.28 8.70
C LEU A 253 -3.14 0.27 9.85
N ASP A 254 -4.17 0.21 10.67
CA ASP A 254 -4.39 -0.84 11.67
C ASP A 254 -4.86 -2.12 10.96
N LEU A 255 -4.11 -3.19 11.13
CA LEU A 255 -4.42 -4.50 10.57
C LEU A 255 -5.04 -5.46 11.59
N SER A 256 -5.39 -5.01 12.81
CA SER A 256 -5.92 -5.88 13.87
C SER A 256 -7.12 -6.70 13.42
N ASN A 257 -8.03 -6.07 12.69
CA ASN A 257 -9.25 -6.66 12.14
C ASN A 257 -9.15 -7.05 10.66
N VAL A 258 -7.96 -7.02 10.07
CA VAL A 258 -7.73 -7.43 8.69
C VAL A 258 -7.34 -8.90 8.65
N LEU A 259 -7.96 -9.67 7.79
CA LEU A 259 -7.61 -11.08 7.53
C LEU A 259 -6.59 -11.20 6.40
N PHE A 260 -6.83 -10.52 5.29
CA PHE A 260 -6.01 -10.53 4.08
C PHE A 260 -6.44 -9.40 3.14
N ALA A 261 -5.72 -9.25 2.03
CA ALA A 261 -6.15 -8.43 0.89
C ALA A 261 -6.21 -9.29 -0.38
N SER A 262 -7.12 -8.99 -1.28
CA SER A 262 -7.28 -9.66 -2.55
C SER A 262 -7.64 -8.68 -3.66
N ALA A 263 -7.24 -9.00 -4.90
CA ALA A 263 -7.53 -8.23 -6.10
C ALA A 263 -9.02 -8.25 -6.52
N VAL A 264 -9.84 -9.09 -5.91
CA VAL A 264 -11.29 -9.12 -6.20
C VAL A 264 -11.91 -7.81 -5.73
N ASN A 265 -12.49 -7.09 -6.68
CA ASN A 265 -13.15 -5.80 -6.43
C ASN A 265 -14.58 -5.86 -6.99
N TYR A 266 -15.53 -5.32 -6.23
CA TYR A 266 -16.91 -5.17 -6.69
C TYR A 266 -17.06 -3.85 -7.41
N ASN A 267 -17.36 -3.90 -8.70
CA ASN A 267 -17.89 -2.75 -9.42
C ASN A 267 -19.40 -2.89 -9.64
N SER A 268 -20.02 -1.83 -10.13
CA SER A 268 -21.47 -1.81 -10.38
C SER A 268 -21.94 -2.81 -11.44
N SER A 269 -21.03 -3.37 -12.24
CA SER A 269 -21.32 -4.38 -13.29
C SER A 269 -21.00 -5.80 -12.84
N GLY A 270 -20.51 -6.00 -11.62
CA GLY A 270 -20.15 -7.32 -11.11
C GLY A 270 -18.93 -7.95 -11.81
N THR A 271 -18.19 -7.19 -12.63
CA THR A 271 -16.98 -7.68 -13.28
C THR A 271 -15.79 -7.51 -12.35
N THR A 272 -14.92 -8.52 -12.30
CA THR A 272 -13.64 -8.42 -11.60
C THR A 272 -12.66 -7.62 -12.47
N GLN A 273 -12.08 -6.57 -11.90
CA GLN A 273 -10.99 -5.82 -12.51
C GLN A 273 -9.80 -5.84 -11.57
N TYR A 274 -8.61 -6.00 -12.12
CA TYR A 274 -7.40 -5.83 -11.36
C TYR A 274 -6.94 -4.35 -11.45
N GLU A 275 -7.18 -3.61 -10.37
CA GLU A 275 -6.63 -2.26 -10.19
C GLU A 275 -5.74 -2.20 -8.94
N GLY A 276 -5.85 -3.21 -8.09
CA GLY A 276 -5.17 -3.37 -6.83
C GLY A 276 -5.89 -4.36 -5.92
N MET A 277 -5.33 -4.61 -4.75
CA MET A 277 -5.93 -5.44 -3.72
C MET A 277 -6.84 -4.59 -2.83
N VAL A 278 -7.91 -5.18 -2.34
CA VAL A 278 -8.83 -4.59 -1.36
C VAL A 278 -8.75 -5.38 -0.07
N LEU A 279 -8.77 -4.71 1.07
CA LEU A 279 -8.74 -5.33 2.38
C LEU A 279 -10.00 -6.17 2.63
N ARG A 280 -9.83 -7.35 3.24
CA ARG A 280 -10.90 -8.17 3.81
C ARG A 280 -10.78 -8.13 5.32
N LEU A 281 -11.81 -7.56 5.93
CA LEU A 281 -11.93 -7.48 7.38
C LEU A 281 -12.52 -8.77 7.95
N ASP A 282 -12.24 -9.05 9.22
CA ASP A 282 -12.82 -10.20 9.92
C ASP A 282 -14.35 -10.08 10.00
N GLY A 283 -15.02 -11.03 9.36
CA GLY A 283 -16.48 -11.10 9.27
C GLY A 283 -17.15 -11.98 10.31
N LYS A 284 -16.43 -12.50 11.31
CA LYS A 284 -16.98 -13.45 12.31
C LYS A 284 -18.25 -12.96 12.98
N ASP A 285 -18.34 -11.66 13.26
CA ASP A 285 -19.49 -11.04 13.95
C ASP A 285 -20.58 -10.54 12.97
N ARG A 286 -20.42 -10.81 11.66
CA ARG A 286 -21.35 -10.38 10.60
C ARG A 286 -22.35 -11.44 10.18
N ASN A 287 -22.32 -12.62 10.81
CA ASN A 287 -23.21 -13.75 10.46
C ASN A 287 -23.21 -14.11 8.97
N ILE A 288 -22.06 -14.02 8.33
CA ILE A 288 -21.88 -14.33 6.90
C ILE A 288 -22.10 -15.82 6.64
N GLY A 289 -21.65 -16.67 7.56
CA GLY A 289 -21.71 -18.13 7.47
C GLY A 289 -20.34 -18.75 7.65
N THR A 290 -20.24 -20.01 7.22
CA THR A 290 -18.98 -20.77 7.26
C THR A 290 -18.75 -21.46 5.94
N VAL A 291 -17.50 -21.65 5.58
CA VAL A 291 -17.08 -22.47 4.45
C VAL A 291 -16.03 -23.46 4.93
N THR A 292 -16.20 -24.72 4.59
CA THR A 292 -15.26 -25.80 4.93
C THR A 292 -14.84 -26.55 3.69
N TYR A 293 -13.61 -27.01 3.65
CA TYR A 293 -13.07 -27.86 2.61
C TYR A 293 -12.62 -29.19 3.20
N ASP A 294 -13.04 -30.29 2.58
CA ASP A 294 -12.62 -31.66 2.91
C ASP A 294 -11.69 -32.19 1.81
N ALA A 295 -10.41 -32.32 2.13
CA ALA A 295 -9.40 -32.78 1.19
C ALA A 295 -9.56 -34.25 0.75
N LYS A 296 -10.25 -35.10 1.56
CA LYS A 296 -10.48 -36.50 1.22
C LYS A 296 -11.56 -36.66 0.16
N THR A 297 -12.62 -35.88 0.29
CA THR A 297 -13.76 -35.91 -0.64
C THR A 297 -13.66 -34.85 -1.72
N GLN A 298 -12.70 -33.93 -1.63
CA GLN A 298 -12.53 -32.77 -2.52
C GLN A 298 -13.79 -31.89 -2.59
N LYS A 299 -14.54 -31.82 -1.47
CA LYS A 299 -15.78 -31.06 -1.39
C LYS A 299 -15.66 -29.80 -0.56
N VAL A 300 -16.34 -28.78 -1.01
CA VAL A 300 -16.56 -27.54 -0.27
C VAL A 300 -18.00 -27.53 0.23
N ASN A 301 -18.16 -27.28 1.54
CA ASN A 301 -19.46 -27.13 2.17
C ASN A 301 -19.60 -25.68 2.63
N VAL A 302 -20.67 -25.04 2.19
CA VAL A 302 -21.05 -23.69 2.58
C VAL A 302 -22.33 -23.74 3.40
N ASN A 303 -22.27 -23.23 4.63
CA ASN A 303 -23.41 -22.93 5.44
C ASN A 303 -23.58 -21.40 5.48
N ARG A 304 -24.59 -20.91 4.74
CA ARG A 304 -24.90 -19.49 4.72
C ARG A 304 -25.39 -19.03 6.10
N GLY A 305 -24.84 -17.92 6.58
CA GLY A 305 -25.31 -17.31 7.81
C GLY A 305 -26.62 -16.56 7.67
N THR A 306 -26.96 -15.82 8.71
CA THR A 306 -28.25 -15.12 8.82
C THR A 306 -28.19 -13.64 8.42
N THR A 307 -27.05 -13.17 7.92
CA THR A 307 -26.94 -11.78 7.42
C THR A 307 -27.98 -11.51 6.32
N GLN A 308 -28.51 -10.29 6.29
CA GLN A 308 -29.41 -9.84 5.20
C GLN A 308 -28.63 -9.31 4.00
N ASP A 309 -27.32 -9.07 4.17
CA ASP A 309 -26.45 -8.63 3.07
C ASP A 309 -26.20 -9.79 2.09
N ASP A 310 -25.89 -9.47 0.85
CA ASP A 310 -25.47 -10.45 -0.15
C ASP A 310 -24.18 -11.14 0.30
N VAL A 311 -24.17 -12.46 0.26
CA VAL A 311 -23.00 -13.29 0.55
C VAL A 311 -22.50 -13.91 -0.74
N ASN A 312 -21.22 -13.78 -1.00
CA ASN A 312 -20.57 -14.43 -2.13
C ASN A 312 -19.53 -15.43 -1.64
N ILE A 313 -19.45 -16.57 -2.34
CA ILE A 313 -18.27 -17.42 -2.26
C ILE A 313 -17.26 -16.96 -3.29
N ILE A 314 -16.02 -16.93 -2.87
CA ILE A 314 -14.88 -16.55 -3.69
C ILE A 314 -13.94 -17.74 -3.78
N ILE A 315 -13.55 -18.11 -5.00
CA ILE A 315 -12.52 -19.12 -5.24
C ILE A 315 -11.46 -18.53 -6.12
N GLN A 316 -10.29 -18.33 -5.56
CA GLN A 316 -9.11 -17.83 -6.26
C GLN A 316 -8.11 -18.97 -6.46
N TYR A 317 -7.62 -19.11 -7.68
CA TYR A 317 -6.67 -20.15 -8.06
C TYR A 317 -5.76 -19.66 -9.19
N LYS A 318 -4.69 -20.40 -9.45
CA LYS A 318 -3.72 -20.08 -10.49
C LYS A 318 -3.71 -21.14 -11.57
N THR A 319 -3.81 -20.74 -12.82
CA THR A 319 -3.69 -21.61 -13.99
C THR A 319 -2.82 -20.93 -15.04
N ASP A 320 -1.83 -21.64 -15.58
CA ASP A 320 -0.94 -21.12 -16.62
C ASP A 320 -0.30 -19.77 -16.25
N GLU A 321 0.16 -19.65 -15.00
CA GLU A 321 0.75 -18.44 -14.42
C GLU A 321 -0.23 -17.24 -14.28
N VAL A 322 -1.51 -17.42 -14.60
CA VAL A 322 -2.55 -16.40 -14.46
C VAL A 322 -3.41 -16.68 -13.23
N GLU A 323 -3.60 -15.70 -12.38
CA GLU A 323 -4.55 -15.76 -11.27
C GLU A 323 -5.97 -15.61 -11.80
N ARG A 324 -6.86 -16.49 -11.37
CA ARG A 324 -8.28 -16.52 -11.74
C ARG A 324 -9.15 -16.47 -10.50
N CYS A 325 -10.32 -15.89 -10.64
CA CYS A 325 -11.26 -15.76 -9.54
C CYS A 325 -12.69 -16.08 -9.98
N PHE A 326 -13.35 -16.99 -9.26
CA PHE A 326 -14.79 -17.15 -9.31
C PHE A 326 -15.46 -16.39 -8.19
N ILE A 327 -16.57 -15.75 -8.51
CA ILE A 327 -17.47 -15.10 -7.55
C ILE A 327 -18.87 -15.63 -7.82
N GLU A 328 -19.50 -16.21 -6.82
CA GLU A 328 -20.88 -16.67 -6.92
C GLU A 328 -21.68 -16.26 -5.69
N ASN A 329 -22.88 -15.73 -5.91
CA ASN A 329 -23.79 -15.37 -4.84
C ASN A 329 -24.37 -16.63 -4.20
N ILE A 330 -24.37 -16.67 -2.86
CA ILE A 330 -24.87 -17.79 -2.07
C ILE A 330 -26.13 -17.36 -1.32
N ASP A 331 -27.27 -17.86 -1.73
CA ASP A 331 -28.58 -17.62 -1.12
C ASP A 331 -28.99 -18.71 -0.10
N LYS A 332 -28.33 -19.87 -0.14
CA LYS A 332 -28.63 -21.04 0.69
C LYS A 332 -27.37 -21.87 0.95
N ASN A 333 -27.51 -22.87 1.83
CA ASN A 333 -26.47 -23.87 2.03
C ASN A 333 -26.22 -24.65 0.74
N ILE A 334 -24.94 -24.88 0.44
CA ILE A 334 -24.52 -25.57 -0.79
C ILE A 334 -23.32 -26.47 -0.51
N GLU A 335 -23.27 -27.62 -1.14
CA GLU A 335 -22.09 -28.48 -1.25
C GLU A 335 -21.73 -28.61 -2.72
N PHE A 336 -20.44 -28.49 -3.03
CA PHE A 336 -19.93 -28.65 -4.39
C PHE A 336 -18.51 -29.22 -4.39
N ASP A 337 -18.06 -29.71 -5.55
CA ASP A 337 -16.68 -30.09 -5.81
C ASP A 337 -16.07 -29.23 -6.94
N GLY A 338 -14.81 -29.51 -7.29
CA GLY A 338 -14.10 -28.75 -8.32
C GLY A 338 -14.77 -28.78 -9.69
N THR A 339 -15.56 -29.79 -10.00
CA THR A 339 -16.24 -29.90 -11.31
C THR A 339 -17.31 -28.83 -11.49
N TYR A 340 -17.86 -28.35 -10.38
CA TYR A 340 -18.83 -27.25 -10.37
C TYR A 340 -18.27 -25.97 -11.00
N PHE A 341 -17.00 -25.69 -10.78
CA PHE A 341 -16.30 -24.52 -11.33
C PHE A 341 -15.30 -24.87 -12.45
N GLY A 342 -15.23 -26.14 -12.86
CA GLY A 342 -14.22 -26.60 -13.81
C GLY A 342 -12.78 -26.58 -13.25
N ILE A 343 -12.62 -26.68 -11.92
CA ILE A 343 -11.34 -26.69 -11.23
C ILE A 343 -10.96 -28.13 -10.89
N ALA A 344 -9.78 -28.57 -11.36
CA ALA A 344 -9.34 -29.95 -11.18
C ALA A 344 -8.92 -30.27 -9.73
N ASP A 345 -8.44 -29.30 -8.99
CA ASP A 345 -7.88 -29.49 -7.65
C ASP A 345 -8.18 -28.27 -6.76
N LEU A 346 -9.18 -28.40 -5.92
CA LEU A 346 -9.58 -27.34 -4.97
C LEU A 346 -8.58 -27.13 -3.83
N SER A 347 -7.69 -28.11 -3.57
CA SER A 347 -6.68 -27.95 -2.51
C SER A 347 -5.67 -26.83 -2.79
N LYS A 348 -5.58 -26.41 -4.05
CA LYS A 348 -4.70 -25.31 -4.49
C LYS A 348 -5.40 -23.97 -4.56
N CYS A 349 -6.67 -23.93 -4.17
CA CYS A 349 -7.47 -22.71 -4.22
C CYS A 349 -7.44 -21.99 -2.87
N LYS A 350 -7.63 -20.67 -2.92
CA LYS A 350 -8.00 -19.86 -1.76
C LYS A 350 -9.50 -19.69 -1.80
N ILE A 351 -10.19 -20.09 -0.73
CA ILE A 351 -11.65 -20.12 -0.67
C ILE A 351 -12.10 -19.30 0.53
N TRP A 352 -13.09 -18.43 0.34
CA TRP A 352 -13.70 -17.67 1.41
C TRP A 352 -15.12 -17.26 1.07
N LEU A 353 -15.90 -16.93 2.09
CA LEU A 353 -17.15 -16.19 1.94
C LEU A 353 -16.89 -14.72 2.21
N GLU A 354 -17.56 -13.83 1.50
CA GLU A 354 -17.50 -12.42 1.78
C GLU A 354 -18.84 -11.71 1.56
N THR A 355 -18.98 -10.58 2.24
CA THR A 355 -20.07 -9.64 2.03
C THR A 355 -19.51 -8.23 1.93
N LYS A 356 -20.10 -7.42 1.04
CA LYS A 356 -19.84 -5.98 1.02
C LYS A 356 -20.92 -5.30 1.85
N ALA A 357 -20.50 -4.75 2.99
CA ALA A 357 -21.41 -4.06 3.90
C ALA A 357 -21.78 -2.65 3.40
N SER A 358 -22.81 -2.07 4.01
CA SER A 358 -23.29 -0.71 3.69
C SER A 358 -22.24 0.39 3.97
N ASP A 359 -21.25 0.11 4.85
CA ASP A 359 -20.11 0.98 5.11
C ASP A 359 -19.07 0.99 3.98
N GLY A 360 -19.28 0.18 2.93
CA GLY A 360 -18.39 0.05 1.79
C GLY A 360 -17.24 -0.94 1.96
N MET A 361 -17.02 -1.44 3.18
CA MET A 361 -15.96 -2.41 3.47
C MET A 361 -16.39 -3.84 3.12
N ILE A 362 -15.41 -4.70 2.86
CA ILE A 362 -15.62 -6.12 2.59
C ILE A 362 -15.22 -6.91 3.82
N TYR A 363 -16.14 -7.72 4.32
CA TYR A 363 -15.95 -8.62 5.44
C TYR A 363 -15.91 -10.04 4.94
N ALA A 364 -14.98 -10.84 5.44
CA ALA A 364 -14.75 -12.20 4.96
C ALA A 364 -14.65 -13.23 6.09
N VAL A 365 -14.91 -14.47 5.71
CA VAL A 365 -14.66 -15.66 6.52
C VAL A 365 -13.90 -16.65 5.64
N LYS A 366 -12.69 -17.03 6.06
CA LYS A 366 -11.86 -18.01 5.33
C LYS A 366 -12.39 -19.41 5.54
N GLU A 367 -12.05 -20.30 4.61
CA GLU A 367 -12.31 -21.73 4.77
C GLU A 367 -11.61 -22.27 6.03
N THR A 368 -12.27 -23.27 6.63
CA THR A 368 -11.73 -24.11 7.69
C THR A 368 -11.73 -25.56 7.26
N GLY A 369 -10.76 -26.36 7.67
CA GLY A 369 -10.64 -27.78 7.33
C GLY A 369 -9.27 -28.14 6.75
N ASP A 370 -9.16 -29.32 6.17
CA ASP A 370 -7.90 -29.87 5.65
C ASP A 370 -7.50 -29.28 4.27
N THR A 371 -7.62 -28.00 4.08
CA THR A 371 -6.92 -27.42 2.93
C THR A 371 -5.42 -27.74 3.14
N ALA A 372 -4.88 -28.55 2.24
CA ALA A 372 -3.43 -28.52 2.08
C ALA A 372 -3.10 -27.07 1.76
N GLN A 373 -2.73 -26.31 2.79
CA GLN A 373 -2.23 -24.97 2.61
C GLN A 373 -1.18 -25.09 1.53
N ASN A 374 -1.42 -24.48 0.38
CA ASN A 374 -0.33 -24.20 -0.53
C ASN A 374 0.75 -23.63 0.35
N PRO A 375 1.92 -24.30 0.55
CA PRO A 375 2.88 -23.85 1.54
C PRO A 375 3.05 -22.37 1.30
N GLU A 376 2.65 -21.60 2.29
CA GLU A 376 2.83 -20.15 2.30
C GLU A 376 4.24 -19.93 1.76
N PRO A 377 4.46 -19.13 0.73
CA PRO A 377 5.79 -18.95 0.18
C PRO A 377 6.67 -18.66 1.40
N THR A 378 7.55 -19.61 1.70
CA THR A 378 8.47 -19.51 2.86
C THR A 378 9.02 -18.10 2.78
N PRO A 379 8.87 -17.24 3.79
CA PRO A 379 9.40 -15.91 3.73
C PRO A 379 10.83 -16.06 3.27
N ASN A 380 11.15 -15.46 2.14
CA ASN A 380 12.49 -15.56 1.53
C ASN A 380 13.46 -15.34 2.67
N PRO A 381 14.30 -16.32 3.04
CA PRO A 381 15.09 -16.22 4.25
C PRO A 381 15.77 -14.87 4.18
N ASN A 382 15.43 -14.04 5.16
CA ASN A 382 16.01 -12.71 5.30
C ASN A 382 17.50 -12.88 5.05
N PRO A 383 18.13 -12.24 4.07
CA PRO A 383 19.53 -12.49 3.76
C PRO A 383 20.26 -12.44 5.08
N THR A 384 20.88 -13.55 5.43
CA THR A 384 21.71 -13.67 6.65
C THR A 384 22.58 -12.42 6.67
N PRO A 385 22.54 -11.60 7.72
CA PRO A 385 23.35 -10.39 7.76
C PRO A 385 24.78 -10.82 7.46
N THR A 386 25.34 -10.25 6.40
CA THR A 386 26.74 -10.45 6.05
C THR A 386 27.53 -10.11 7.31
N PRO A 387 28.37 -11.03 7.85
CA PRO A 387 29.12 -10.76 9.06
C PRO A 387 29.85 -9.44 8.86
N GLU A 388 29.70 -8.55 9.81
CA GLU A 388 30.40 -7.27 9.85
C GLU A 388 31.89 -7.56 9.72
N PRO A 389 32.64 -6.92 8.83
CA PRO A 389 34.06 -7.19 8.68
C PRO A 389 34.74 -6.95 10.04
N THR A 390 35.39 -7.97 10.53
CA THR A 390 36.20 -7.87 11.78
C THR A 390 37.11 -6.66 11.68
N PRO A 391 37.11 -5.73 12.65
CA PRO A 391 37.94 -4.55 12.58
C PRO A 391 39.41 -4.99 12.47
N THR A 392 40.07 -4.51 11.44
CA THR A 392 41.51 -4.72 11.25
C THR A 392 42.23 -4.16 12.48
N PRO A 393 43.12 -4.93 13.15
CA PRO A 393 43.88 -4.44 14.28
C PRO A 393 44.62 -3.16 13.88
N ALA A 394 44.55 -2.14 14.73
CA ALA A 394 45.31 -0.91 14.54
C ALA A 394 46.80 -1.22 14.40
N PRO A 395 47.54 -0.60 13.47
CA PRO A 395 48.97 -0.78 13.36
C PRO A 395 49.67 -0.42 14.67
N ASN A 396 50.54 -1.30 15.10
CA ASN A 396 51.34 -1.09 16.30
C ASN A 396 52.13 0.22 16.18
N PRO A 397 52.18 1.09 17.20
CA PRO A 397 52.89 2.35 17.12
C PRO A 397 54.39 2.06 16.86
N THR A 398 54.92 2.71 15.82
CA THR A 398 56.34 2.70 15.50
C THR A 398 57.14 3.28 16.68
N PRO A 399 58.23 2.67 17.13
CA PRO A 399 59.05 3.23 18.20
C PRO A 399 59.58 4.62 17.83
N GLU A 400 59.40 5.56 18.70
CA GLU A 400 59.87 6.94 18.59
C GLU A 400 61.41 6.92 18.54
N ALA A 401 61.99 7.50 17.49
CA ALA A 401 63.42 7.61 17.33
C ALA A 401 63.96 8.57 18.42
N THR A 402 64.76 8.03 19.30
CA THR A 402 65.52 8.83 20.30
C THR A 402 66.52 9.76 19.62
N THR A 403 66.32 11.05 19.74
CA THR A 403 67.27 12.07 19.31
C THR A 403 68.53 11.99 20.21
N PRO A 404 69.73 11.90 19.66
CA PRO A 404 70.94 11.97 20.49
C PRO A 404 71.15 13.38 21.05
N THR A 405 71.38 13.43 22.35
CA THR A 405 71.82 14.64 23.10
C THR A 405 73.21 15.05 22.65
N PRO A 406 73.52 16.31 22.36
CA PRO A 406 74.88 16.71 22.11
C PRO A 406 75.68 16.79 23.45
N ASP A 407 76.85 16.21 23.48
CA ASP A 407 77.86 16.20 24.56
C ASP A 407 78.60 17.53 24.56
N PRO A 408 79.15 17.99 25.72
CA PRO A 408 79.51 19.36 26.10
C PRO A 408 80.69 20.02 25.34
#